data_70722706c75b09e59a4864cf0377c752
#
_entry.id   70722706c75b09e59a4864cf0377c752
#
_cell.length_a   1.000
_cell.length_b   1.000
_cell.length_c   1.000
_cell.angle_alpha   90.00
_cell.angle_beta   90.00
_cell.angle_gamma   90.00
#
_symmetry.space_group_name_H-M   'P 1'
#
loop_
_entity.id
_entity.type
_entity.pdbx_description
1 polymer ?
#
loop_
_entity_poly.entity_id
_entity_poly.type
_entity_poly.pdbx_seq_one_letter_code
_entity_poly.pdbx_strand_id
1 'polypeptide(L)'
;NSIMSLRALGRHVQIGLFPTKSADLPISRVIRDELEVLGVHGLSATRFAEVFALMADGRLDPAAMITQRLTLADIPQALPAMGSFSQPGVSVVTAV
;
A
#
# COMPACT_ATOMS: atom_id res chain seq x y z
N ASN A 1 3.01 14.02 -8.40
CA ASN A 1 1.60 13.66 -8.48
C ASN A 1 1.40 12.61 -9.59
N SER A 2 1.07 11.36 -9.21
CA SER A 2 0.98 10.23 -10.16
C SER A 2 -0.10 10.43 -11.24
N ILE A 3 -1.20 11.14 -10.92
CA ILE A 3 -2.24 11.45 -11.92
C ILE A 3 -1.68 12.32 -13.06
N MET A 4 -0.74 13.22 -12.73
CA MET A 4 -0.13 14.10 -13.73
C MET A 4 0.79 13.37 -14.72
N SER A 5 1.24 12.17 -14.41
CA SER A 5 2.11 11.35 -15.29
C SER A 5 1.35 10.36 -16.16
N LEU A 6 0.02 10.28 -16.03
CA LEU A 6 -0.79 9.38 -16.84
C LEU A 6 -0.89 9.87 -18.30
N ARG A 7 -0.94 8.94 -19.23
CA ARG A 7 -1.38 9.20 -20.60
C ARG A 7 -2.91 9.36 -20.64
N ALA A 8 -3.46 9.86 -21.73
CA ALA A 8 -4.90 9.86 -21.95
C ALA A 8 -5.49 8.44 -21.78
N LEU A 9 -6.70 8.34 -21.26
CA LEU A 9 -7.38 7.08 -20.89
C LEU A 9 -6.62 6.26 -19.85
N GLY A 10 -5.69 6.87 -19.11
CA GLY A 10 -4.90 6.20 -18.08
C GLY A 10 -5.71 5.98 -16.81
N ARG A 11 -5.26 5.00 -16.02
CA ARG A 11 -5.90 4.63 -14.75
C ARG A 11 -4.95 4.90 -13.58
N HIS A 12 -5.43 5.64 -12.58
CA HIS A 12 -4.78 5.79 -11.28
C HIS A 12 -5.51 4.93 -10.25
N VAL A 13 -4.75 4.12 -9.50
CA VAL A 13 -5.28 3.33 -8.38
C VAL A 13 -4.69 3.87 -7.08
N GLN A 14 -5.53 4.46 -6.25
CA GLN A 14 -5.14 4.95 -4.93
C GLN A 14 -5.33 3.85 -3.89
N ILE A 15 -4.24 3.38 -3.28
CA ILE A 15 -4.24 2.31 -2.29
C ILE A 15 -4.12 2.89 -0.87
N GLY A 16 -3.22 3.85 -0.66
CA GLY A 16 -2.98 4.47 0.65
C GLY A 16 -4.00 5.56 0.99
N LEU A 17 -4.29 5.71 2.27
CA LEU A 17 -5.08 6.83 2.79
C LEU A 17 -4.24 8.12 2.79
N PHE A 18 -4.90 9.24 2.56
CA PHE A 18 -4.27 10.55 2.75
C PHE A 18 -4.27 10.91 4.23
N PRO A 19 -3.20 11.51 4.75
CA PRO A 19 -3.15 12.00 6.13
C PRO A 19 -4.08 13.19 6.37
N THR A 20 -4.54 13.84 5.30
CA THR A 20 -5.48 14.96 5.31
C THR A 20 -6.89 14.50 4.95
N LYS A 21 -7.90 15.25 5.40
CA LYS A 21 -9.32 14.94 5.10
C LYS A 21 -9.67 15.05 3.62
N SER A 22 -8.86 15.75 2.84
CA SER A 22 -9.07 15.97 1.40
C SER A 22 -7.72 15.97 0.68
N ALA A 23 -7.76 15.61 -0.58
CA ALA A 23 -6.62 15.70 -1.48
C ALA A 23 -6.98 16.56 -2.69
N ASP A 24 -6.04 17.39 -3.13
CA ASP A 24 -6.22 18.16 -4.35
C ASP A 24 -6.08 17.24 -5.56
N LEU A 25 -7.20 17.00 -6.22
CA LEU A 25 -7.24 16.25 -7.47
C LEU A 25 -7.25 17.22 -8.66
N PRO A 26 -6.40 17.00 -9.68
CA PRO A 26 -6.38 17.81 -10.89
C PRO A 26 -7.58 17.46 -11.79
N ILE A 27 -8.80 17.80 -11.33
CA ILE A 27 -10.06 17.33 -11.94
C ILE A 27 -10.19 17.75 -13.41
N SER A 28 -9.71 18.94 -13.79
CA SER A 28 -9.69 19.39 -15.16
C SER A 28 -8.89 18.47 -16.07
N ARG A 29 -7.79 17.91 -15.56
CA ARG A 29 -7.00 16.93 -16.29
C ARG A 29 -7.70 15.58 -16.38
N VAL A 30 -8.35 15.14 -15.29
CA VAL A 30 -9.13 13.89 -15.28
C VAL A 30 -10.20 13.93 -16.38
N ILE A 31 -10.91 15.06 -16.50
CA ILE A 31 -11.95 15.23 -17.53
C ILE A 31 -11.34 15.32 -18.93
N ARG A 32 -10.33 16.17 -19.11
CA ARG A 32 -9.75 16.42 -20.45
C ARG A 32 -9.14 15.17 -21.07
N ASP A 33 -8.46 14.36 -20.24
CA ASP A 33 -7.71 13.19 -20.70
C ASP A 33 -8.49 11.87 -20.46
N GLU A 34 -9.76 11.96 -20.04
CA GLU A 34 -10.67 10.83 -19.76
C GLU A 34 -10.02 9.80 -18.83
N LEU A 35 -9.45 10.27 -17.70
CA LEU A 35 -8.72 9.42 -16.76
C LEU A 35 -9.68 8.71 -15.81
N GLU A 36 -9.34 7.47 -15.44
CA GLU A 36 -9.98 6.74 -14.35
C GLU A 36 -9.24 6.95 -13.04
N VAL A 37 -9.96 7.28 -11.96
CA VAL A 37 -9.41 7.36 -10.60
C VAL A 37 -10.18 6.39 -9.72
N LEU A 38 -9.51 5.36 -9.23
CA LEU A 38 -10.09 4.28 -8.44
C LEU A 38 -9.47 4.24 -7.05
N GLY A 39 -10.28 3.96 -6.03
CA GLY A 39 -9.82 3.66 -4.69
C GLY A 39 -9.80 2.16 -4.43
N VAL A 40 -8.81 1.70 -3.65
CA VAL A 40 -8.74 0.32 -3.18
C VAL A 40 -8.53 0.33 -1.67
N HIS A 41 -9.33 -0.46 -0.97
CA HIS A 41 -9.23 -0.65 0.47
C HIS A 41 -9.05 -2.12 0.80
N GLY A 42 -7.86 -2.50 1.23
CA GLY A 42 -7.56 -3.86 1.67
C GLY A 42 -7.89 -4.95 0.64
N LEU A 43 -7.99 -6.16 1.09
CA LEU A 43 -8.36 -7.33 0.29
C LEU A 43 -9.49 -8.10 0.98
N SER A 44 -10.55 -8.44 0.23
CA SER A 44 -11.60 -9.31 0.73
C SER A 44 -11.06 -10.71 1.05
N ALA A 45 -11.51 -11.30 2.16
CA ALA A 45 -11.10 -12.66 2.56
C ALA A 45 -11.34 -13.70 1.47
N THR A 46 -12.39 -13.54 0.67
CA THR A 46 -12.71 -14.42 -0.46
C THR A 46 -11.65 -14.43 -1.57
N ARG A 47 -10.81 -13.38 -1.63
CA ARG A 47 -9.75 -13.26 -2.64
C ARG A 47 -8.37 -13.69 -2.15
N PHE A 48 -8.23 -14.10 -0.88
CA PHE A 48 -6.94 -14.59 -0.37
C PHE A 48 -6.45 -15.83 -1.09
N ALA A 49 -7.34 -16.68 -1.60
CA ALA A 49 -6.94 -17.85 -2.39
C ALA A 49 -6.12 -17.47 -3.63
N GLU A 50 -6.48 -16.36 -4.31
CA GLU A 50 -5.72 -15.85 -5.47
C GLU A 50 -4.30 -15.40 -5.05
N VAL A 51 -4.18 -14.74 -3.89
CA VAL A 51 -2.89 -14.29 -3.36
C VAL A 51 -2.01 -15.48 -2.99
N PHE A 52 -2.58 -16.49 -2.33
CA PHE A 52 -1.83 -17.70 -1.97
C PHE A 52 -1.37 -18.48 -3.21
N ALA A 53 -2.17 -18.54 -4.27
CA ALA A 53 -1.76 -19.13 -5.53
C ALA A 53 -0.55 -18.39 -6.14
N LEU A 54 -0.56 -17.05 -6.14
CA LEU A 54 0.58 -16.26 -6.61
C LEU A 54 1.85 -16.48 -5.77
N MET A 55 1.69 -16.69 -4.47
CA MET A 55 2.82 -17.00 -3.58
C MET A 55 3.36 -18.42 -3.86
N ALA A 56 2.47 -19.40 -4.04
CA ALA A 56 2.85 -20.77 -4.35
C ALA A 56 3.60 -20.88 -5.69
N ASP A 57 3.19 -20.06 -6.67
CA ASP A 57 3.84 -19.97 -7.99
C ASP A 57 5.16 -19.17 -7.98
N GLY A 58 5.57 -18.63 -6.84
CA GLY A 58 6.74 -17.75 -6.72
C GLY A 58 6.61 -16.39 -7.41
N ARG A 59 5.40 -15.99 -7.83
CA ARG A 59 5.11 -14.71 -8.50
C ARG A 59 4.91 -13.56 -7.51
N LEU A 60 4.70 -13.88 -6.25
CA LEU A 60 4.56 -12.94 -5.15
C LEU A 60 5.37 -13.45 -3.95
N ASP A 61 6.31 -12.64 -3.50
CA ASP A 61 7.11 -12.91 -2.30
C ASP A 61 6.90 -11.78 -1.26
N PRO A 62 5.92 -11.91 -0.36
CA PRO A 62 5.72 -10.90 0.69
C PRO A 62 6.87 -10.88 1.71
N ALA A 63 7.64 -11.97 1.83
CA ALA A 63 8.77 -12.01 2.76
C ALA A 63 9.88 -11.02 2.36
N ALA A 64 10.01 -10.70 1.09
CA ALA A 64 10.93 -9.68 0.60
C ALA A 64 10.62 -8.27 1.14
N MET A 65 9.39 -8.02 1.61
CA MET A 65 9.01 -6.75 2.24
C MET A 65 9.38 -6.65 3.72
N ILE A 66 9.77 -7.77 4.36
CA ILE A 66 10.12 -7.79 5.78
C ILE A 66 11.51 -7.20 5.95
N THR A 67 11.58 -6.02 6.55
CA THR A 67 12.84 -5.31 6.81
C THR A 67 13.29 -5.43 8.26
N GLN A 68 12.38 -5.78 9.16
CA GLN A 68 12.67 -5.91 10.58
C GLN A 68 11.89 -7.07 11.19
N ARG A 69 12.59 -7.84 12.06
CA ARG A 69 12.00 -8.87 12.90
C ARG A 69 12.12 -8.45 14.36
N LEU A 70 11.00 -8.46 15.07
CA LEU A 70 10.88 -7.99 16.44
C LEU A 70 10.43 -9.13 17.36
N THR A 71 10.73 -9.00 18.63
CA THR A 71 10.12 -9.77 19.73
C THR A 71 8.97 -8.96 20.34
N LEU A 72 8.14 -9.59 21.17
CA LEU A 72 7.10 -8.87 21.93
C LEU A 72 7.70 -7.80 22.86
N ALA A 73 8.89 -8.03 23.40
CA ALA A 73 9.57 -7.06 24.26
C ALA A 73 9.98 -5.77 23.54
N ASP A 74 10.15 -5.82 22.21
CA ASP A 74 10.55 -4.66 21.41
C ASP A 74 9.36 -3.75 21.05
N ILE A 75 8.12 -4.25 21.17
CA ILE A 75 6.91 -3.57 20.71
C ILE A 75 6.69 -2.20 21.38
N PRO A 76 6.87 -2.03 22.71
CA PRO A 76 6.66 -0.73 23.35
C PRO A 76 7.50 0.40 22.77
N GLN A 77 8.67 0.08 22.22
CA GLN A 77 9.56 1.06 21.57
C GLN A 77 9.27 1.18 20.07
N ALA A 78 8.93 0.08 19.41
CA ALA A 78 8.70 0.04 17.97
C ALA A 78 7.42 0.78 17.54
N LEU A 79 6.31 0.62 18.27
CA LEU A 79 5.03 1.23 17.91
C LEU A 79 5.05 2.76 17.81
N PRO A 80 5.61 3.51 18.79
CA PRO A 80 5.73 4.96 18.67
C PRO A 80 6.59 5.41 17.48
N ALA A 81 7.67 4.65 17.18
CA ALA A 81 8.58 4.94 16.08
C ALA A 81 7.92 4.80 14.70
N MET A 82 6.90 3.95 14.55
CA MET A 82 6.17 3.78 13.30
C MET A 82 5.51 5.07 12.80
N GLY A 83 5.11 5.96 13.70
CA GLY A 83 4.50 7.25 13.35
C GLY A 83 5.43 8.20 12.60
N SER A 84 6.73 7.98 12.64
CA SER A 84 7.72 8.80 11.92
C SER A 84 7.90 8.42 10.44
N PHE A 85 7.38 7.29 10.01
CA PHE A 85 7.54 6.73 8.66
C PHE A 85 9.00 6.66 8.16
N SER A 86 9.95 6.53 9.10
CA SER A 86 11.38 6.58 8.81
C SER A 86 11.96 5.25 8.30
N GLN A 87 11.23 4.15 8.48
CA GLN A 87 11.66 2.82 8.10
C GLN A 87 10.84 2.31 6.89
N PRO A 88 11.49 1.96 5.78
CA PRO A 88 10.80 1.31 4.68
C PRO A 88 10.49 -0.16 5.02
N GLY A 89 9.47 -0.72 4.36
CA GLY A 89 9.12 -2.13 4.49
C GLY A 89 8.19 -2.45 5.65
N VAL A 90 8.21 -3.70 6.10
CA VAL A 90 7.30 -4.24 7.11
C VAL A 90 8.08 -4.80 8.28
N SER A 91 7.69 -4.44 9.50
CA SER A 91 8.17 -5.05 10.72
C SER A 91 7.25 -6.22 11.12
N VAL A 92 7.82 -7.38 11.44
CA VAL A 92 7.07 -8.57 11.82
C VAL A 92 7.50 -9.04 13.22
N VAL A 93 6.54 -9.32 14.09
CA VAL A 93 6.81 -9.96 15.39
C VAL A 93 6.90 -11.45 15.17
N THR A 94 8.07 -12.04 15.42
CA THR A 94 8.36 -13.45 15.12
C THR A 94 8.64 -14.31 16.36
N ALA A 95 8.76 -13.71 17.53
CA ALA A 95 8.99 -14.44 18.79
C ALA A 95 7.98 -13.98 19.86
N VAL A 96 7.50 -14.92 20.61
CA VAL A 96 6.62 -14.75 21.77
C VAL A 96 7.46 -14.85 23.03
#